data_e1956005170d098ffc14160387607857
#
_entry.id   e1956005170d098ffc14160387607857
#
_cell.length_a   1.000
_cell.length_b   1.000
_cell.length_c   1.000
_cell.angle_alpha   90.00
_cell.angle_beta   90.00
_cell.angle_gamma   90.00
#
_symmetry.space_group_name_H-M   'P 1'
#
loop_
_entity.id
_entity.type
_entity.pdbx_description
1 polymer ?
#
loop_
_entity_poly.entity_id
_entity_poly.type
_entity_poly.pdbx_seq_one_letter_code
_entity_poly.pdbx_strand_id
1 'polypeptide(L)'
;MFIPVNLRYTTHHLWLRPIGRKDIYVGITDYAQKELGRIDSLDINNEGSIIKKDKSFGTIYGANKTLELIMPRTGRILSLNVDVEIHPRHLNSDTYHFWIALISISDDDLKTRFLINEEYLNLIKQKQAIK
;
A
#
# COMPACT_ATOMS: atom_id res chain seq x y z
N MET A 1 -13.21 12.01 1.02
CA MET A 1 -12.18 10.95 1.11
C MET A 1 -11.04 11.41 1.99
N PHE A 2 -10.69 10.60 2.97
CA PHE A 2 -9.64 10.95 3.93
C PHE A 2 -8.27 10.53 3.42
N ILE A 3 -7.32 11.49 3.39
CA ILE A 3 -5.94 11.25 2.99
C ILE A 3 -5.03 11.87 4.05
N PRO A 4 -4.54 11.07 5.03
CA PRO A 4 -3.74 11.61 6.14
C PRO A 4 -2.51 12.39 5.68
N VAL A 5 -2.24 13.51 6.37
CA VAL A 5 -1.10 14.38 6.05
C VAL A 5 0.24 13.83 6.55
N ASN A 6 0.21 12.93 7.53
CA ASN A 6 1.42 12.41 8.16
C ASN A 6 1.96 11.13 7.52
N LEU A 7 1.36 10.71 6.41
CA LEU A 7 1.81 9.54 5.65
C LEU A 7 2.41 9.98 4.32
N ARG A 8 3.02 9.03 3.62
CA ARG A 8 3.43 9.20 2.23
C ARG A 8 2.66 8.22 1.36
N TYR A 9 2.68 8.43 0.06
CA TYR A 9 1.84 7.66 -0.85
C TYR A 9 2.59 7.29 -2.12
N THR A 10 2.12 6.21 -2.76
CA THR A 10 2.64 5.80 -4.06
C THR A 10 1.57 5.99 -5.13
N THR A 11 1.99 6.02 -6.39
CA THR A 11 1.06 6.09 -7.53
C THR A 11 0.22 4.81 -7.68
N HIS A 12 0.57 3.75 -6.95
CA HIS A 12 -0.14 2.48 -6.95
C HIS A 12 -1.08 2.33 -5.75
N HIS A 13 -1.41 3.46 -5.10
CA HIS A 13 -2.42 3.54 -4.04
C HIS A 13 -2.04 2.87 -2.73
N LEU A 14 -0.76 2.85 -2.41
CA LEU A 14 -0.30 2.43 -1.09
C LEU A 14 -0.02 3.65 -0.22
N TRP A 15 -0.35 3.55 1.08
CA TRP A 15 0.14 4.50 2.06
C TRP A 15 1.40 3.92 2.72
N LEU A 16 2.30 4.82 3.10
CA LEU A 16 3.59 4.47 3.70
C LEU A 16 3.74 5.21 5.03
N ARG A 17 4.08 4.44 6.07
CA ARG A 17 4.37 5.00 7.40
C ARG A 17 5.79 4.61 7.78
N PRO A 18 6.77 5.49 7.58
CA PRO A 18 8.15 5.19 7.94
C PRO A 18 8.30 5.01 9.45
N ILE A 19 9.10 3.99 9.85
CA ILE A 19 9.53 3.78 11.22
C ILE A 19 11.04 3.57 11.21
N GLY A 20 11.79 4.55 11.69
CA GLY A 20 13.24 4.50 11.60
C GLY A 20 13.74 4.86 10.20
N ARG A 21 14.95 4.43 9.86
CA ARG A 21 15.64 4.89 8.64
C ARG A 21 15.30 4.12 7.38
N LYS A 22 14.99 2.83 7.52
CA LYS A 22 14.80 1.94 6.37
C LYS A 22 13.47 1.19 6.38
N ASP A 23 12.78 1.16 7.52
CA ASP A 23 11.60 0.33 7.67
C ASP A 23 10.34 1.16 7.46
N ILE A 24 9.39 0.58 6.74
CA ILE A 24 8.15 1.24 6.37
C ILE A 24 6.99 0.26 6.53
N TYR A 25 5.96 0.66 7.28
CA TYR A 25 4.67 -0.02 7.19
C TYR A 25 3.95 0.42 5.93
N VAL A 26 3.34 -0.52 5.22
CA VAL A 26 2.55 -0.22 4.02
C VAL A 26 1.14 -0.77 4.14
N GLY A 27 0.21 -0.01 3.60
CA GLY A 27 -1.18 -0.42 3.50
C GLY A 27 -1.81 0.21 2.27
N ILE A 28 -3.11 0.02 2.08
CA ILE A 28 -3.83 0.59 0.94
C ILE A 28 -4.59 1.85 1.36
N THR A 29 -4.72 2.79 0.42
CA THR A 29 -5.42 4.04 0.68
C THR A 29 -6.94 3.84 0.71
N ASP A 30 -7.65 4.85 1.23
CA ASP A 30 -9.11 4.85 1.22
C ASP A 30 -9.66 4.80 -0.21
N TYR A 31 -9.00 5.48 -1.15
CA TYR A 31 -9.37 5.40 -2.56
C TYR A 31 -9.30 3.95 -3.07
N ALA A 32 -8.20 3.26 -2.76
CA ALA A 32 -8.03 1.87 -3.19
C ALA A 32 -9.09 0.95 -2.61
N GLN A 33 -9.39 1.07 -1.31
CA GLN A 33 -10.36 0.17 -0.69
C GLN A 33 -11.77 0.43 -1.24
N LYS A 34 -12.11 1.68 -1.56
CA LYS A 34 -13.40 1.98 -2.19
C LYS A 34 -13.50 1.42 -3.59
N GLU A 35 -12.42 1.50 -4.37
CA GLU A 35 -12.38 0.93 -5.72
C GLU A 35 -12.50 -0.59 -5.70
N LEU A 36 -11.88 -1.25 -4.71
CA LEU A 36 -11.95 -2.69 -4.55
C LEU A 36 -13.34 -3.17 -4.11
N GLY A 37 -14.05 -2.33 -3.36
CA GLY A 37 -15.27 -2.74 -2.69
C GLY A 37 -14.97 -3.65 -1.51
N ARG A 38 -15.89 -4.57 -1.19
CA ARG A 38 -15.67 -5.53 -0.11
C ARG A 38 -14.41 -6.34 -0.40
N ILE A 39 -13.46 -6.31 0.53
CA ILE A 39 -12.21 -7.05 0.37
C ILE A 39 -12.42 -8.48 0.85
N ASP A 40 -12.24 -9.43 -0.07
CA ASP A 40 -12.56 -10.84 0.17
C ASP A 40 -11.33 -11.64 0.62
N SER A 41 -10.17 -11.37 0.03
CA SER A 41 -8.95 -12.11 0.39
C SER A 41 -7.70 -11.37 -0.06
N LEU A 42 -6.56 -11.76 0.55
CA LEU A 42 -5.24 -11.29 0.17
C LEU A 42 -4.37 -12.50 -0.13
N ASP A 43 -3.61 -12.43 -1.21
CA ASP A 43 -2.60 -13.43 -1.54
C ASP A 43 -1.22 -12.78 -1.41
N ILE A 44 -0.63 -12.92 -0.22
CA ILE A 44 0.65 -12.32 0.12
C ILE A 44 1.48 -13.40 0.81
N ASN A 45 2.49 -13.92 0.13
CA ASN A 45 3.28 -15.02 0.66
C ASN A 45 4.79 -14.86 0.45
N ASN A 46 5.24 -13.60 0.39
CA ASN A 46 6.65 -13.29 0.11
C ASN A 46 7.44 -12.84 1.34
N GLU A 47 7.01 -13.26 2.54
CA GLU A 47 7.72 -12.91 3.76
C GLU A 47 9.16 -13.39 3.70
N GLY A 48 10.10 -12.51 4.03
CA GLY A 48 11.52 -12.79 4.00
C GLY A 48 12.19 -12.54 2.65
N SER A 49 11.42 -12.36 1.58
CA SER A 49 11.95 -12.20 0.22
C SER A 49 12.36 -10.76 -0.07
N ILE A 50 13.38 -10.60 -0.90
CA ILE A 50 13.76 -9.31 -1.48
C ILE A 50 13.01 -9.16 -2.80
N ILE A 51 12.32 -8.05 -2.97
CA ILE A 51 11.52 -7.77 -4.16
C ILE A 51 11.94 -6.42 -4.72
N LYS A 52 12.13 -6.36 -6.03
CA LYS A 52 12.56 -5.13 -6.70
C LYS A 52 11.45 -4.11 -6.78
N LYS A 53 11.85 -2.84 -6.82
CA LYS A 53 10.94 -1.72 -7.05
C LYS A 53 10.03 -2.00 -8.25
N ASP A 54 8.76 -1.62 -8.14
CA ASP A 54 7.73 -1.73 -9.16
C ASP A 54 7.29 -3.17 -9.45
N LYS A 55 7.79 -4.14 -8.71
CA LYS A 55 7.29 -5.53 -8.79
C LYS A 55 6.24 -5.78 -7.74
N SER A 56 5.32 -6.70 -8.02
CA SER A 56 4.24 -7.06 -7.11
C SER A 56 4.77 -7.93 -5.96
N PHE A 57 4.28 -7.66 -4.75
CA PHE A 57 4.53 -8.54 -3.61
C PHE A 57 3.25 -9.22 -3.12
N GLY A 58 2.16 -9.04 -3.82
CA GLY A 58 0.90 -9.69 -3.48
C GLY A 58 -0.27 -9.12 -4.25
N THR A 59 -1.44 -9.71 -4.04
CA THR A 59 -2.69 -9.31 -4.69
C THR A 59 -3.80 -9.24 -3.67
N ILE A 60 -4.63 -8.20 -3.77
CA ILE A 60 -5.85 -8.09 -2.98
C ILE A 60 -7.04 -8.34 -3.90
N TYR A 61 -7.94 -9.23 -3.48
CA TYR A 61 -9.14 -9.57 -4.22
C TYR A 61 -10.35 -8.89 -3.58
N GLY A 62 -10.95 -7.96 -4.30
CA GLY A 62 -12.16 -7.28 -3.87
C GLY A 62 -13.37 -7.70 -4.69
N ALA A 63 -14.55 -7.33 -4.22
CA ALA A 63 -15.80 -7.64 -4.91
C ALA A 63 -15.88 -6.97 -6.29
N ASN A 64 -15.27 -5.79 -6.45
CA ASN A 64 -15.35 -5.02 -7.69
C ASN A 64 -14.16 -5.22 -8.62
N LYS A 65 -12.96 -5.42 -8.06
CA LYS A 65 -11.73 -5.60 -8.84
C LYS A 65 -10.61 -6.13 -7.95
N THR A 66 -9.46 -6.40 -8.54
CA THR A 66 -8.25 -6.80 -7.82
C THR A 66 -7.24 -5.66 -7.82
N LEU A 67 -6.32 -5.70 -6.87
CA LEU A 67 -5.22 -4.73 -6.78
C LEU A 67 -3.92 -5.46 -6.56
N GLU A 68 -2.93 -5.19 -7.42
CA GLU A 68 -1.58 -5.67 -7.20
C GLU A 68 -0.88 -4.75 -6.20
N LEU A 69 -0.21 -5.35 -5.22
CA LEU A 69 0.59 -4.63 -4.24
C LEU A 69 1.99 -4.43 -4.80
N ILE A 70 2.28 -3.20 -5.19
CA ILE A 70 3.52 -2.88 -5.92
C ILE A 70 4.57 -2.32 -4.97
N MET A 71 5.78 -2.91 -4.99
CA MET A 71 6.87 -2.44 -4.14
C MET A 71 7.21 -0.98 -4.41
N PRO A 72 7.20 -0.13 -3.37
CA PRO A 72 7.54 1.29 -3.54
C PRO A 72 9.01 1.50 -3.81
N ARG A 73 9.85 0.62 -3.33
CA ARG A 73 11.30 0.58 -3.55
C ARG A 73 11.77 -0.85 -3.41
N THR A 74 12.95 -1.14 -3.96
CA THR A 74 13.58 -2.44 -3.73
C THR A 74 13.77 -2.64 -2.24
N GLY A 75 13.36 -3.78 -1.72
CA GLY A 75 13.46 -4.06 -0.29
C GLY A 75 13.05 -5.47 0.08
N ARG A 76 13.14 -5.74 1.36
CA ARG A 76 12.80 -7.05 1.92
C ARG A 76 11.45 -6.96 2.65
N ILE A 77 10.60 -7.93 2.43
CA ILE A 77 9.37 -8.07 3.20
C ILE A 77 9.74 -8.68 4.55
N LEU A 78 9.70 -7.87 5.61
CA LEU A 78 10.07 -8.32 6.96
C LEU A 78 8.95 -9.08 7.64
N SER A 79 7.72 -8.62 7.48
CA SER A 79 6.58 -9.19 8.19
C SER A 79 5.29 -8.89 7.43
N LEU A 80 4.36 -9.83 7.48
CA LEU A 80 3.01 -9.68 6.96
C LEU A 80 2.04 -9.59 8.14
N ASN A 81 1.00 -8.77 8.00
CA ASN A 81 0.02 -8.62 9.06
C ASN A 81 -1.01 -9.76 8.97
N VAL A 82 -0.84 -10.76 9.82
CA VAL A 82 -1.70 -11.95 9.84
C VAL A 82 -3.17 -11.57 10.09
N ASP A 83 -3.41 -10.51 10.86
CA ASP A 83 -4.77 -10.07 11.17
C ASP A 83 -5.56 -9.71 9.91
N VAL A 84 -4.94 -9.00 8.95
CA VAL A 84 -5.63 -8.64 7.71
C VAL A 84 -5.76 -9.83 6.76
N GLU A 85 -4.88 -10.82 6.86
CA GLU A 85 -5.04 -12.05 6.08
C GLU A 85 -6.24 -12.86 6.56
N ILE A 86 -6.43 -12.93 7.89
CA ILE A 86 -7.54 -13.66 8.49
C ILE A 86 -8.85 -12.87 8.37
N HIS A 87 -8.77 -11.55 8.53
CA HIS A 87 -9.91 -10.65 8.52
C HIS A 87 -9.75 -9.56 7.46
N PRO A 88 -9.84 -9.88 6.16
CA PRO A 88 -9.60 -8.90 5.10
C PRO A 88 -10.46 -7.65 5.17
N ARG A 89 -11.66 -7.77 5.72
CA ARG A 89 -12.59 -6.63 5.83
C ARG A 89 -12.15 -5.57 6.83
N HIS A 90 -11.14 -5.84 7.65
CA HIS A 90 -10.52 -4.80 8.47
C HIS A 90 -9.98 -3.67 7.59
N LEU A 91 -9.52 -3.99 6.37
CA LEU A 91 -9.05 -2.97 5.44
C LEU A 91 -10.19 -2.06 4.95
N ASN A 92 -11.42 -2.56 4.91
CA ASN A 92 -12.58 -1.73 4.58
C ASN A 92 -13.00 -0.85 5.75
N SER A 93 -12.85 -1.32 6.98
CA SER A 93 -13.34 -0.60 8.15
C SER A 93 -12.39 0.51 8.61
N ASP A 94 -11.06 0.30 8.53
CA ASP A 94 -10.07 1.28 8.97
C ASP A 94 -8.74 1.05 8.27
N THR A 95 -8.70 1.42 7.00
CA THR A 95 -7.55 1.11 6.13
C THR A 95 -6.24 1.76 6.57
N TYR A 96 -6.30 2.90 7.28
CA TYR A 96 -5.08 3.58 7.73
C TYR A 96 -4.57 3.06 9.08
N HIS A 97 -5.35 2.26 9.76
CA HIS A 97 -4.91 1.57 10.97
C HIS A 97 -4.28 0.21 10.65
N PHE A 98 -4.84 -0.52 9.69
CA PHE A 98 -4.42 -1.89 9.39
C PHE A 98 -3.37 -1.91 8.28
N TRP A 99 -2.10 -1.98 8.67
CA TRP A 99 -1.01 -2.17 7.72
C TRP A 99 -1.04 -3.59 7.15
N ILE A 100 -0.49 -3.77 5.96
CA ILE A 100 -0.46 -5.06 5.27
C ILE A 100 0.91 -5.72 5.43
N ALA A 101 1.98 -4.95 5.25
CA ALA A 101 3.34 -5.46 5.32
C ALA A 101 4.27 -4.45 5.97
N LEU A 102 5.31 -4.97 6.61
CA LEU A 102 6.45 -4.20 7.07
C LEU A 102 7.61 -4.50 6.13
N ILE A 103 8.17 -3.46 5.52
CA ILE A 103 9.19 -3.59 4.49
C ILE A 103 10.45 -2.85 4.93
N SER A 104 11.62 -3.47 4.73
CA SER A 104 12.91 -2.79 4.89
C SER A 104 13.40 -2.38 3.51
N ILE A 105 13.54 -1.09 3.25
CA ILE A 105 13.88 -0.58 1.92
C ILE A 105 15.38 -0.42 1.76
N SER A 106 15.84 -0.47 0.49
CA SER A 106 17.23 -0.27 0.13
C SER A 106 17.59 1.22 0.17
N ASP A 107 18.78 1.54 0.69
CA ASP A 107 19.31 2.90 0.67
C ASP A 107 19.63 3.38 -0.75
N ASP A 108 19.78 2.47 -1.69
CA ASP A 108 20.18 2.80 -3.05
C ASP A 108 19.11 3.61 -3.80
N ASP A 109 17.89 3.62 -3.29
CA ASP A 109 16.75 4.30 -3.90
C ASP A 109 16.37 5.61 -3.23
N LEU A 110 17.29 6.22 -2.47
CA LEU A 110 17.00 7.45 -1.71
C LEU A 110 16.54 8.61 -2.58
N LYS A 111 16.87 8.60 -3.88
CA LYS A 111 16.46 9.66 -4.79
C LYS A 111 15.00 9.59 -5.21
N THR A 112 14.36 8.46 -5.00
CA THR A 112 12.94 8.30 -5.34
C THR A 112 12.09 8.92 -4.26
N ARG A 113 11.30 9.91 -4.66
CA ARG A 113 10.45 10.65 -3.75
C ARG A 113 9.05 10.04 -3.71
N PHE A 114 8.52 9.88 -2.51
CA PHE A 114 7.14 9.45 -2.32
C PHE A 114 6.20 10.66 -2.34
N LEU A 115 4.95 10.44 -2.70
CA LEU A 115 3.96 11.51 -2.78
C LEU A 115 3.52 11.96 -1.39
N ILE A 116 3.36 13.26 -1.20
CA ILE A 116 2.65 13.79 -0.02
C ILE A 116 1.15 13.74 -0.29
N ASN A 117 0.34 13.99 0.75
CA ASN A 117 -1.11 13.87 0.66
C ASN A 117 -1.72 14.73 -0.46
N GLU A 118 -1.25 15.96 -0.64
CA GLU A 118 -1.78 16.85 -1.68
C GLU A 118 -1.48 16.33 -3.09
N GLU A 119 -0.28 15.83 -3.30
CA GLU A 119 0.13 15.27 -4.58
C GLU A 119 -0.69 14.02 -4.92
N TYR A 120 -0.93 13.19 -3.91
CA TYR A 120 -1.76 12.00 -4.10
C TYR A 120 -3.22 12.37 -4.39
N LEU A 121 -3.75 13.37 -3.69
CA LEU A 121 -5.10 13.86 -3.95
C LEU A 121 -5.23 14.36 -5.39
N ASN A 122 -4.24 15.09 -5.89
CA ASN A 122 -4.24 15.56 -7.27
C ASN A 122 -4.21 14.41 -8.27
N LEU A 123 -3.45 13.36 -7.98
CA LEU A 123 -3.42 12.16 -8.81
C LEU A 123 -4.82 11.53 -8.90
N ILE A 124 -5.51 11.40 -7.78
CA ILE A 124 -6.87 10.85 -7.76
C ILE A 124 -7.84 11.71 -8.55
N LYS A 125 -7.78 13.03 -8.39
CA LYS A 125 -8.65 13.96 -9.12
C LYS A 125 -8.46 13.86 -10.62
N GLN A 126 -7.23 13.72 -11.09
CA GLN A 126 -6.94 13.53 -12.51
C GLN A 126 -7.56 12.23 -13.03
N LYS A 127 -7.47 11.15 -12.26
CA LYS A 127 -8.08 9.87 -12.64
C LYS A 127 -9.60 9.97 -12.71
N GLN A 128 -10.21 10.68 -11.78
CA GLN A 128 -11.65 10.87 -11.77
C GLN A 128 -12.13 11.78 -12.92
N ALA A 129 -11.33 12.78 -13.29
CA ALA A 129 -11.68 13.70 -14.36
C ALA A 129 -11.65 13.04 -15.75
N ILE A 130 -10.89 11.95 -15.92
CA ILE A 130 -10.77 11.25 -17.20
C ILE A 130 -11.98 10.34 -17.46
N LYS A 131 -12.73 10.05 -16.45
CA LYS A 131 -13.96 9.27 -16.60
C LYS A 131 -15.05 10.12 -17.29
#